data_02cc4a011e2952747d31c74db6325537
#
_entry.id   02cc4a011e2952747d31c74db6325537
#
_cell.length_a   1.000
_cell.length_b   1.000
_cell.length_c   1.000
_cell.angle_alpha   90.00
_cell.angle_beta   90.00
_cell.angle_gamma   90.00
#
_symmetry.space_group_name_H-M   'P 1'
#
loop_
_entity.id
_entity.type
_entity.pdbx_description
1 polymer ?
#
loop_
_entity_poly.entity_id
_entity_poly.type
_entity_poly.pdbx_seq_one_letter_code
_entity_poly.pdbx_strand_id
1 'polypeptide(L)'
;MCIRDRDFFPRNGVRYIAMNDGIDTLRENNDIAPFKNILNEMYSKDISKKVHSSYLLKAQKGEFTGCVAPFGYRKDPEDKNHLLVDEETAPIVRQIFRWALEGHGPNFIRRRLEEQKVPCPTWWNRERGIRNVRTKWEKQDPINGRYMWDFSVIKDILMNPVYAGAIASQKKDYRFKIGTIGEKKPQDWIVVEQRHEPLIDCKSFAIVQDKLKSRQRPRQNGETSLFAGLIKCGECGKSLTIRTTHAKHPQQIYACKTYGAFGKTHCSQHRVEYDTLYRLVLNKIRECAKAALTDGEAIAGKLTNTCEAEQKGQREAL
;
A
#
# COMPACT_ATOMS: atom_id res chain seq x y z
N MET A 1 26.50 12.91 10.24
CA MET A 1 26.82 13.59 8.97
C MET A 1 26.85 12.56 7.84
N CYS A 2 26.13 12.77 6.77
CA CYS A 2 26.07 11.87 5.63
C CYS A 2 27.36 12.04 4.78
N ILE A 3 27.87 10.97 4.14
CA ILE A 3 28.99 11.06 3.19
C ILE A 3 28.68 12.11 2.10
N ARG A 4 27.40 12.20 1.70
CA ARG A 4 26.89 13.16 0.73
C ARG A 4 27.10 14.63 1.17
N ASP A 5 26.90 14.93 2.47
CA ASP A 5 27.03 16.29 2.99
C ASP A 5 28.49 16.73 3.03
N ARG A 6 29.41 15.80 3.23
CA ARG A 6 30.86 16.04 3.30
C ARG A 6 31.49 16.35 1.95
N ASP A 7 30.97 15.75 0.86
CA ASP A 7 31.48 16.00 -0.49
C ASP A 7 30.70 17.11 -1.19
N PHE A 8 29.37 17.18 -0.95
CA PHE A 8 28.49 18.12 -1.64
C PHE A 8 28.67 19.56 -1.17
N PHE A 9 28.70 19.80 0.16
CA PHE A 9 28.81 21.15 0.70
C PHE A 9 30.13 21.82 0.37
N PRO A 10 31.31 21.19 0.59
CA PRO A 10 32.60 21.80 0.20
C PRO A 10 32.72 22.06 -1.29
N ARG A 11 32.24 21.15 -2.16
CA ARG A 11 32.25 21.34 -3.62
C ARG A 11 31.40 22.52 -4.08
N ASN A 12 30.37 22.88 -3.33
CA ASN A 12 29.52 24.03 -3.62
C ASN A 12 29.87 25.28 -2.80
N GLY A 13 31.03 25.31 -2.15
CA GLY A 13 31.52 26.45 -1.36
C GLY A 13 30.70 26.71 -0.08
N VAL A 14 29.92 25.73 0.38
CA VAL A 14 29.09 25.86 1.57
C VAL A 14 29.83 25.37 2.81
N ARG A 15 30.01 26.24 3.79
CA ARG A 15 30.58 25.88 5.10
C ARG A 15 29.58 25.10 5.95
N TYR A 16 29.97 23.96 6.46
CA TYR A 16 29.21 23.15 7.40
C TYR A 16 29.89 23.15 8.77
N ILE A 17 29.13 23.49 9.82
CA ILE A 17 29.61 23.50 11.21
C ILE A 17 28.71 22.61 12.04
N ALA A 18 29.27 21.56 12.65
CA ALA A 18 28.57 20.72 13.64
C ALA A 18 29.16 21.00 15.02
N MET A 19 28.50 21.88 15.79
CA MET A 19 28.99 22.37 17.09
C MET A 19 29.24 21.23 18.08
N ASN A 20 28.31 20.29 18.21
CA ASN A 20 28.42 19.18 19.17
C ASN A 20 29.52 18.17 18.79
N ASP A 21 29.82 18.04 17.50
CA ASP A 21 30.85 17.11 17.01
C ASP A 21 32.21 17.76 16.82
N GLY A 22 32.31 19.11 16.97
CA GLY A 22 33.51 19.88 16.76
C GLY A 22 34.00 19.86 15.31
N ILE A 23 33.10 19.69 14.35
CA ILE A 23 33.42 19.61 12.91
C ILE A 23 33.15 20.97 12.27
N ASP A 24 34.18 21.50 11.57
CA ASP A 24 34.09 22.71 10.77
C ASP A 24 34.80 22.46 9.44
N THR A 25 34.10 22.55 8.33
CA THR A 25 34.66 22.24 6.99
C THR A 25 35.72 23.22 6.51
N LEU A 26 35.89 24.38 7.16
CA LEU A 26 36.96 25.32 6.89
C LEU A 26 38.23 25.09 7.74
N ARG A 27 38.16 24.29 8.80
CA ARG A 27 39.34 23.97 9.62
C ARG A 27 40.01 22.71 9.09
N GLU A 28 41.32 22.79 8.85
CA GLU A 28 42.12 21.66 8.34
C GLU A 28 42.22 20.46 9.29
N ASN A 29 41.89 20.59 10.58
CA ASN A 29 41.97 19.53 11.58
C ASN A 29 40.68 18.62 11.67
N ASN A 30 40.19 18.20 10.54
CA ASN A 30 39.00 17.28 10.50
C ASN A 30 39.38 15.79 10.35
N ASP A 31 40.61 15.39 10.65
CA ASP A 31 41.13 14.03 10.47
C ASP A 31 40.38 12.96 11.27
N ILE A 32 39.78 13.35 12.40
CA ILE A 32 38.98 12.45 13.28
C ILE A 32 37.53 12.26 12.78
N ALA A 33 37.00 13.14 11.94
CA ALA A 33 35.63 13.08 11.47
C ALA A 33 35.29 11.78 10.69
N PRO A 34 36.16 11.23 9.84
CA PRO A 34 35.94 9.93 9.19
C PRO A 34 35.79 8.79 10.20
N PHE A 35 36.64 8.75 11.24
CA PHE A 35 36.58 7.72 12.29
C PHE A 35 35.29 7.82 13.10
N LYS A 36 34.86 9.02 13.49
CA LYS A 36 33.57 9.23 14.18
C LYS A 36 32.41 8.72 13.32
N ASN A 37 32.41 8.97 12.03
CA ASN A 37 31.37 8.50 11.12
C ASN A 37 31.36 6.97 10.99
N ILE A 38 32.53 6.33 10.90
CA ILE A 38 32.65 4.86 10.86
C ILE A 38 32.13 4.27 12.19
N LEU A 39 32.55 4.83 13.33
CA LEU A 39 32.09 4.36 14.63
C LEU A 39 30.58 4.49 14.78
N ASN A 40 29.99 5.62 14.39
CA ASN A 40 28.54 5.83 14.42
C ASN A 40 27.80 4.86 13.51
N GLU A 41 28.36 4.55 12.35
CA GLU A 41 27.80 3.54 11.44
C GLU A 41 27.88 2.14 12.03
N MET A 42 29.02 1.76 12.60
CA MET A 42 29.20 0.48 13.28
C MET A 42 28.24 0.33 14.46
N TYR A 43 28.10 1.37 15.28
CA TYR A 43 27.18 1.40 16.38
C TYR A 43 25.72 1.25 15.94
N SER A 44 25.32 1.99 14.91
CA SER A 44 23.96 1.87 14.34
C SER A 44 23.69 0.48 13.77
N LYS A 45 24.71 -0.14 13.12
CA LYS A 45 24.63 -1.50 12.59
C LYS A 45 24.53 -2.54 13.72
N ASP A 46 25.27 -2.35 14.82
CA ASP A 46 25.24 -3.23 15.98
C ASP A 46 23.87 -3.16 16.67
N ILE A 47 23.34 -1.96 16.92
CA ILE A 47 21.99 -1.78 17.44
C ILE A 47 20.96 -2.46 16.53
N SER A 48 21.05 -2.26 15.21
CA SER A 48 20.13 -2.88 14.27
C SER A 48 20.17 -4.42 14.35
N LYS A 49 21.37 -5.02 14.49
CA LYS A 49 21.52 -6.47 14.69
C LYS A 49 20.89 -6.93 16.01
N LYS A 50 21.14 -6.23 17.11
CA LYS A 50 20.59 -6.57 18.44
C LYS A 50 19.06 -6.48 18.44
N VAL A 51 18.50 -5.44 17.85
CA VAL A 51 17.05 -5.28 17.70
C VAL A 51 16.47 -6.43 16.86
N HIS A 52 17.10 -6.73 15.73
CA HIS A 52 16.67 -7.83 14.86
C HIS A 52 16.70 -9.19 15.58
N SER A 53 17.78 -9.46 16.33
CA SER A 53 17.90 -10.70 17.14
C SER A 53 16.81 -10.79 18.22
N SER A 54 16.50 -9.67 18.88
CA SER A 54 15.42 -9.61 19.86
C SER A 54 14.05 -9.90 19.22
N TYR A 55 13.77 -9.31 18.03
CA TYR A 55 12.53 -9.62 17.30
C TYR A 55 12.48 -11.08 16.82
N LEU A 56 13.62 -11.68 16.44
CA LEU A 56 13.69 -13.07 16.05
C LEU A 56 13.36 -14.01 17.21
N LEU A 57 13.93 -13.75 18.40
CA LEU A 57 13.64 -14.51 19.61
C LEU A 57 12.16 -14.41 20.00
N LYS A 58 11.56 -13.21 19.93
CA LYS A 58 10.12 -13.02 20.16
C LYS A 58 9.28 -13.80 19.14
N ALA A 59 9.67 -13.76 17.86
CA ALA A 59 8.99 -14.51 16.82
C ALA A 59 9.03 -16.02 17.05
N GLN A 60 10.18 -16.57 17.48
CA GLN A 60 10.34 -18.00 17.83
C GLN A 60 9.49 -18.39 19.04
N LYS A 61 9.32 -17.49 20.01
CA LYS A 61 8.41 -17.69 21.15
C LYS A 61 6.94 -17.54 20.77
N GLY A 62 6.61 -17.10 19.57
CA GLY A 62 5.25 -16.83 19.13
C GLY A 62 4.63 -15.61 19.80
N GLU A 63 5.44 -14.64 20.20
CA GLU A 63 4.98 -13.36 20.75
C GLU A 63 4.53 -12.44 19.61
N PHE A 64 3.41 -11.75 19.82
CA PHE A 64 2.93 -10.76 18.83
C PHE A 64 3.73 -9.47 18.92
N THR A 65 4.47 -9.14 17.87
CA THR A 65 5.36 -7.97 17.83
C THR A 65 4.81 -6.79 17.00
N GLY A 66 3.61 -6.91 16.45
CA GLY A 66 2.99 -5.85 15.65
C GLY A 66 2.60 -4.63 16.49
N CYS A 67 2.67 -3.42 15.90
CA CYS A 67 2.24 -2.19 16.58
C CYS A 67 0.74 -2.18 16.88
N VAL A 68 -0.07 -2.67 15.94
CA VAL A 68 -1.54 -2.72 16.03
C VAL A 68 -1.98 -4.17 15.99
N ALA A 69 -2.92 -4.55 16.86
CA ALA A 69 -3.52 -5.88 16.84
C ALA A 69 -4.30 -6.10 15.54
N PRO A 70 -4.37 -7.33 15.00
CA PRO A 70 -5.26 -7.68 13.90
C PRO A 70 -6.71 -7.39 14.26
N PHE A 71 -7.52 -7.00 13.28
CA PHE A 71 -8.94 -6.74 13.48
C PHE A 71 -9.65 -7.97 14.04
N GLY A 72 -10.46 -7.82 15.07
CA GLY A 72 -11.05 -8.94 15.83
C GLY A 72 -10.25 -9.33 17.09
N TYR A 73 -9.05 -8.75 17.25
CA TYR A 73 -8.23 -8.91 18.44
C TYR A 73 -7.81 -7.56 19.02
N ARG A 74 -7.47 -7.57 20.30
CA ARG A 74 -6.83 -6.46 21.02
C ARG A 74 -5.57 -6.96 21.71
N LYS A 75 -4.66 -6.06 22.01
CA LYS A 75 -3.50 -6.39 22.83
C LYS A 75 -3.92 -6.51 24.29
N ASP A 76 -3.31 -7.45 24.98
CA ASP A 76 -3.45 -7.56 26.42
C ASP A 76 -2.85 -6.32 27.08
N PRO A 77 -3.56 -5.65 28.01
CA PRO A 77 -3.03 -4.53 28.78
C PRO A 77 -1.80 -4.88 29.62
N GLU A 78 -1.74 -6.11 30.15
CA GLU A 78 -0.64 -6.59 30.99
C GLU A 78 0.53 -7.09 30.16
N ASP A 79 0.27 -7.83 29.06
CA ASP A 79 1.29 -8.31 28.11
C ASP A 79 0.98 -7.87 26.68
N LYS A 80 1.62 -6.78 26.26
CA LYS A 80 1.46 -6.22 24.90
C LYS A 80 1.85 -7.18 23.76
N ASN A 81 2.50 -8.30 24.06
CA ASN A 81 2.88 -9.32 23.10
C ASN A 81 1.83 -10.45 22.99
N HIS A 82 0.81 -10.43 23.84
CA HIS A 82 -0.33 -11.35 23.81
C HIS A 82 -1.56 -10.74 23.14
N LEU A 83 -2.35 -11.57 22.45
CA LEU A 83 -3.58 -11.16 21.78
C LEU A 83 -4.79 -11.71 22.52
N LEU A 84 -5.72 -10.85 22.87
CA LEU A 84 -7.03 -11.18 23.42
C LEU A 84 -8.10 -10.97 22.36
N VAL A 85 -9.16 -11.76 22.41
CA VAL A 85 -10.33 -11.57 21.54
C VAL A 85 -11.01 -10.24 21.86
N ASP A 86 -11.34 -9.49 20.82
CA ASP A 86 -12.08 -8.24 20.91
C ASP A 86 -13.57 -8.50 20.61
N GLU A 87 -14.38 -8.51 21.63
CA GLU A 87 -15.80 -8.89 21.54
C GLU A 87 -16.62 -7.99 20.60
N GLU A 88 -16.22 -6.73 20.40
CA GLU A 88 -16.91 -5.82 19.49
C GLU A 88 -16.63 -6.15 18.01
N THR A 89 -15.40 -6.50 17.69
CA THR A 89 -14.97 -6.70 16.28
C THR A 89 -14.82 -8.16 15.88
N ALA A 90 -14.67 -9.09 16.82
CA ALA A 90 -14.60 -10.53 16.55
C ALA A 90 -15.82 -11.10 15.82
N PRO A 91 -17.07 -10.71 16.14
CA PRO A 91 -18.25 -11.18 15.41
C PRO A 91 -18.21 -10.81 13.92
N ILE A 92 -17.68 -9.64 13.59
CA ILE A 92 -17.51 -9.18 12.19
C ILE A 92 -16.55 -10.11 11.45
N VAL A 93 -15.42 -10.45 12.08
CA VAL A 93 -14.43 -11.37 11.50
C VAL A 93 -15.03 -12.77 11.30
N ARG A 94 -15.71 -13.29 12.31
CA ARG A 94 -16.42 -14.58 12.19
C ARG A 94 -17.44 -14.58 11.04
N GLN A 95 -18.15 -13.49 10.85
CA GLN A 95 -19.11 -13.33 9.75
C GLN A 95 -18.41 -13.30 8.38
N ILE A 96 -17.26 -12.61 8.25
CA ILE A 96 -16.44 -12.60 7.03
C ILE A 96 -16.03 -14.04 6.65
N PHE A 97 -15.55 -14.82 7.61
CA PHE A 97 -15.16 -16.21 7.37
C PHE A 97 -16.36 -17.11 7.04
N ARG A 98 -17.52 -16.90 7.66
CA ARG A 98 -18.76 -17.63 7.33
C ARG A 98 -19.12 -17.44 5.86
N TRP A 99 -19.16 -16.20 5.37
CA TRP A 99 -19.43 -15.93 3.96
C TRP A 99 -18.37 -16.53 3.02
N ALA A 100 -17.12 -16.55 3.44
CA ALA A 100 -16.06 -17.19 2.66
C ALA A 100 -16.25 -18.72 2.59
N LEU A 101 -16.68 -19.36 3.68
CA LEU A 101 -17.04 -20.79 3.75
C LEU A 101 -18.26 -21.11 2.88
N GLU A 102 -19.26 -20.24 2.83
CA GLU A 102 -20.41 -20.33 1.91
C GLU A 102 -20.01 -20.19 0.43
N GLY A 103 -18.75 -19.85 0.15
CA GLY A 103 -18.24 -19.77 -1.20
C GLY A 103 -18.27 -18.35 -1.79
N HIS A 104 -18.59 -17.33 -1.00
CA HIS A 104 -18.55 -15.94 -1.45
C HIS A 104 -17.12 -15.40 -1.57
N GLY A 105 -16.88 -14.56 -2.57
CA GLY A 105 -15.56 -13.96 -2.80
C GLY A 105 -15.40 -12.64 -2.02
N PRO A 106 -14.14 -12.15 -1.88
CA PRO A 106 -13.86 -10.92 -1.12
C PRO A 106 -14.64 -9.68 -1.59
N ASN A 107 -14.96 -9.58 -2.89
CA ASN A 107 -15.77 -8.48 -3.41
C ASN A 107 -17.23 -8.53 -2.97
N PHE A 108 -17.81 -9.73 -2.85
CA PHE A 108 -19.16 -9.92 -2.32
C PHE A 108 -19.18 -9.55 -0.83
N ILE A 109 -18.22 -10.07 -0.07
CA ILE A 109 -18.11 -9.81 1.39
C ILE A 109 -18.00 -8.29 1.64
N ARG A 110 -17.17 -7.60 0.86
CA ARG A 110 -17.02 -6.16 0.96
C ARG A 110 -18.35 -5.41 0.76
N ARG A 111 -19.12 -5.76 -0.28
CA ARG A 111 -20.41 -5.14 -0.56
C ARG A 111 -21.40 -5.38 0.57
N ARG A 112 -21.42 -6.59 1.12
CA ARG A 112 -22.28 -6.93 2.26
C ARG A 112 -21.95 -6.12 3.51
N LEU A 113 -20.66 -5.95 3.82
CA LEU A 113 -20.23 -5.11 4.95
C LEU A 113 -20.61 -3.64 4.73
N GLU A 114 -20.51 -3.14 3.50
CA GLU A 114 -20.93 -1.79 3.13
C GLU A 114 -22.44 -1.61 3.26
N GLU A 115 -23.25 -2.54 2.74
CA GLU A 115 -24.72 -2.56 2.87
C GLU A 115 -25.16 -2.56 4.34
N GLN A 116 -24.49 -3.32 5.19
CA GLN A 116 -24.74 -3.40 6.63
C GLN A 116 -24.16 -2.21 7.41
N LYS A 117 -23.51 -1.26 6.74
CA LYS A 117 -22.85 -0.09 7.36
C LYS A 117 -21.88 -0.50 8.47
N VAL A 118 -21.10 -1.55 8.25
CA VAL A 118 -20.05 -1.98 9.17
C VAL A 118 -18.80 -1.15 8.94
N PRO A 119 -18.29 -0.41 9.96
CA PRO A 119 -17.09 0.42 9.80
C PRO A 119 -15.85 -0.43 9.52
N CYS A 120 -14.95 0.11 8.68
CA CYS A 120 -13.70 -0.56 8.34
C CYS A 120 -12.68 -0.55 9.50
N PRO A 121 -11.70 -1.46 9.53
CA PRO A 121 -10.70 -1.56 10.61
C PRO A 121 -9.95 -0.26 10.89
N THR A 122 -9.70 0.55 9.87
CA THR A 122 -9.01 1.85 10.03
C THR A 122 -9.83 2.83 10.85
N TRP A 123 -11.14 2.85 10.66
CA TRP A 123 -12.06 3.66 11.45
C TRP A 123 -12.04 3.23 12.93
N TRP A 124 -12.15 1.93 13.21
CA TRP A 124 -12.08 1.37 14.57
C TRP A 124 -10.79 1.74 15.29
N ASN A 125 -9.65 1.64 14.60
CA ASN A 125 -8.34 2.01 15.17
C ASN A 125 -8.25 3.50 15.50
N ARG A 126 -8.90 4.37 14.72
CA ARG A 126 -8.95 5.80 14.98
C ARG A 126 -9.85 6.14 16.17
N GLU A 127 -11.07 5.61 16.21
CA GLU A 127 -12.01 5.85 17.31
C GLU A 127 -11.42 5.40 18.66
N ARG A 128 -10.66 4.33 18.66
CA ARG A 128 -9.94 3.83 19.85
C ARG A 128 -8.62 4.55 20.13
N GLY A 129 -8.28 5.57 19.39
CA GLY A 129 -7.03 6.33 19.56
C GLY A 129 -5.74 5.54 19.26
N ILE A 130 -5.83 4.34 18.67
CA ILE A 130 -4.69 3.49 18.39
C ILE A 130 -3.86 4.08 17.23
N ARG A 131 -4.52 4.59 16.20
CA ARG A 131 -3.86 5.16 15.02
C ARG A 131 -4.72 6.24 14.36
N ASN A 132 -4.21 7.45 14.30
CA ASN A 132 -4.92 8.57 13.66
C ASN A 132 -4.67 8.59 12.15
N VAL A 133 -5.27 7.65 11.42
CA VAL A 133 -5.18 7.56 9.95
C VAL A 133 -6.58 7.47 9.37
N ARG A 134 -6.82 8.22 8.31
CA ARG A 134 -8.05 8.12 7.51
C ARG A 134 -7.81 7.31 6.25
N THR A 135 -8.80 6.53 5.84
CA THR A 135 -8.76 5.83 4.55
C THR A 135 -8.86 6.84 3.40
N LYS A 136 -8.45 6.41 2.20
CA LYS A 136 -8.65 7.21 0.98
C LYS A 136 -10.13 7.54 0.73
N TRP A 137 -11.04 6.66 1.16
CA TRP A 137 -12.49 6.81 1.01
C TRP A 137 -13.06 7.81 2.00
N GLU A 138 -12.63 7.78 3.25
CA GLU A 138 -13.02 8.77 4.26
C GLU A 138 -12.53 10.18 3.92
N LYS A 139 -11.43 10.31 3.17
CA LYS A 139 -10.95 11.61 2.68
C LYS A 139 -11.86 12.16 1.58
N GLN A 140 -12.53 11.32 0.81
CA GLN A 140 -13.46 11.71 -0.27
C GLN A 140 -14.88 11.91 0.24
N ASP A 141 -15.37 11.01 1.10
CA ASP A 141 -16.69 11.07 1.73
C ASP A 141 -16.52 10.75 3.23
N PRO A 142 -16.48 11.76 4.09
CA PRO A 142 -16.29 11.57 5.53
C PRO A 142 -17.42 10.77 6.21
N ILE A 143 -18.62 10.76 5.63
CA ILE A 143 -19.80 10.12 6.23
C ILE A 143 -19.86 8.64 5.84
N ASN A 144 -19.80 8.33 4.55
CA ASN A 144 -19.97 6.96 4.05
C ASN A 144 -18.64 6.23 3.85
N GLY A 145 -17.55 6.96 3.62
CA GLY A 145 -16.23 6.38 3.37
C GLY A 145 -15.71 5.47 4.48
N ARG A 146 -16.20 5.65 5.71
CA ARG A 146 -15.89 4.77 6.86
C ARG A 146 -16.42 3.34 6.70
N TYR A 147 -17.47 3.14 5.92
CA TYR A 147 -18.05 1.82 5.66
C TYR A 147 -17.45 1.13 4.42
N MET A 148 -16.60 1.83 3.68
CA MET A 148 -15.99 1.30 2.47
C MET A 148 -14.74 0.49 2.80
N TRP A 149 -14.89 -0.82 2.72
CA TRP A 149 -13.79 -1.76 2.91
C TRP A 149 -12.97 -1.90 1.62
N ASP A 150 -11.65 -1.94 1.73
CA ASP A 150 -10.79 -2.32 0.61
C ASP A 150 -10.77 -3.84 0.42
N PHE A 151 -10.72 -4.27 -0.84
CA PHE A 151 -10.57 -5.69 -1.19
C PHE A 151 -9.34 -6.33 -0.57
N SER A 152 -8.22 -5.60 -0.51
CA SER A 152 -6.97 -6.06 0.10
C SER A 152 -7.15 -6.37 1.58
N VAL A 153 -7.87 -5.53 2.32
CA VAL A 153 -8.11 -5.74 3.76
C VAL A 153 -8.88 -7.04 4.01
N ILE A 154 -9.93 -7.30 3.23
CA ILE A 154 -10.69 -8.56 3.36
C ILE A 154 -9.83 -9.76 2.99
N LYS A 155 -9.04 -9.64 1.91
CA LYS A 155 -8.12 -10.70 1.51
C LYS A 155 -7.07 -10.96 2.59
N ASP A 156 -6.51 -9.91 3.18
CA ASP A 156 -5.51 -10.00 4.24
C ASP A 156 -6.10 -10.67 5.50
N ILE A 157 -7.36 -10.35 5.86
CA ILE A 157 -8.08 -11.02 6.94
C ILE A 157 -8.21 -12.52 6.62
N LEU A 158 -8.74 -12.88 5.46
CA LEU A 158 -8.97 -14.28 5.08
C LEU A 158 -7.68 -15.11 4.96
N MET A 159 -6.54 -14.48 4.68
CA MET A 159 -5.24 -15.16 4.51
C MET A 159 -4.36 -15.15 5.76
N ASN A 160 -4.73 -14.47 6.82
CA ASN A 160 -3.89 -14.31 8.00
C ASN A 160 -4.08 -15.49 8.98
N PRO A 161 -3.05 -16.30 9.25
CA PRO A 161 -3.13 -17.45 10.15
C PRO A 161 -3.42 -17.09 11.61
N VAL A 162 -3.31 -15.81 11.98
CA VAL A 162 -3.67 -15.31 13.32
C VAL A 162 -5.11 -15.69 13.68
N TYR A 163 -6.02 -15.71 12.73
CA TYR A 163 -7.42 -16.05 13.00
C TYR A 163 -7.65 -17.53 13.33
N ALA A 164 -6.68 -18.39 13.01
CA ALA A 164 -6.64 -19.79 13.41
C ALA A 164 -5.79 -20.04 14.68
N GLY A 165 -5.43 -18.97 15.42
CA GLY A 165 -4.65 -19.07 16.66
C GLY A 165 -3.14 -19.12 16.48
N ALA A 166 -2.62 -18.95 15.26
CA ALA A 166 -1.19 -19.00 14.95
C ALA A 166 -0.61 -17.60 14.76
N ILE A 167 0.59 -17.34 15.29
CA ILE A 167 1.32 -16.10 15.04
C ILE A 167 2.37 -16.35 13.97
N ALA A 168 2.23 -15.65 12.84
CA ALA A 168 3.16 -15.67 11.73
C ALA A 168 4.00 -14.40 11.70
N SER A 169 5.30 -14.55 11.90
CA SER A 169 6.28 -13.46 11.98
C SER A 169 7.31 -13.57 10.85
N GLN A 170 8.17 -12.55 10.72
CA GLN A 170 9.26 -12.50 9.72
C GLN A 170 8.76 -12.57 8.26
N LYS A 171 7.60 -11.94 7.98
CA LYS A 171 6.97 -11.94 6.65
C LYS A 171 7.71 -11.10 5.61
N LYS A 172 8.60 -10.19 6.06
CA LYS A 172 9.34 -9.26 5.18
C LYS A 172 10.84 -9.46 5.34
N ASP A 173 11.58 -9.32 4.24
CA ASP A 173 13.03 -9.25 4.26
C ASP A 173 13.47 -7.81 4.50
N TYR A 174 14.34 -7.61 5.49
CA TYR A 174 14.83 -6.29 5.90
C TYR A 174 16.35 -6.25 5.87
N ARG A 175 16.92 -5.21 5.25
CA ARG A 175 18.36 -4.94 5.27
C ARG A 175 18.65 -3.58 5.86
N PHE A 176 19.70 -3.54 6.70
CA PHE A 176 20.18 -2.30 7.29
C PHE A 176 20.45 -1.24 6.20
N LYS A 177 20.03 0.00 6.41
CA LYS A 177 20.09 1.15 5.48
C LYS A 177 19.18 1.10 4.25
N ILE A 178 18.78 -0.07 3.79
CA ILE A 178 17.94 -0.23 2.60
C ILE A 178 16.46 -0.29 2.99
N GLY A 179 16.17 -0.82 4.19
CA GLY A 179 14.81 -1.05 4.66
C GLY A 179 14.23 -2.39 4.18
N THR A 180 12.93 -2.43 3.94
CA THR A 180 12.25 -3.62 3.43
C THR A 180 12.56 -3.79 1.94
N ILE A 181 13.13 -4.96 1.58
CA ILE A 181 13.50 -5.30 0.20
C ILE A 181 12.34 -6.00 -0.50
N GLY A 182 11.61 -6.86 0.22
CA GLY A 182 10.51 -7.62 -0.36
C GLY A 182 9.75 -8.43 0.70
N GLU A 183 8.77 -9.18 0.22
CA GLU A 183 8.01 -10.12 1.04
C GLU A 183 8.61 -11.53 0.91
N LYS A 184 8.77 -12.21 2.04
CA LYS A 184 9.20 -13.61 2.07
C LYS A 184 8.05 -14.52 1.65
N LYS A 185 8.37 -15.66 1.08
CA LYS A 185 7.37 -16.69 0.78
C LYS A 185 6.76 -17.23 2.09
N PRO A 186 5.49 -17.65 2.10
CA PRO A 186 4.84 -18.17 3.31
C PRO A 186 5.58 -19.33 3.99
N GLN A 187 6.31 -20.12 3.24
CA GLN A 187 7.14 -21.22 3.76
C GLN A 187 8.35 -20.77 4.57
N ASP A 188 8.80 -19.51 4.36
CA ASP A 188 9.95 -18.91 5.05
C ASP A 188 9.52 -18.08 6.27
N TRP A 189 8.24 -18.07 6.59
CA TRP A 189 7.73 -17.40 7.78
C TRP A 189 7.98 -18.21 9.03
N ILE A 190 8.18 -17.55 10.16
CA ILE A 190 8.16 -18.21 11.46
C ILE A 190 6.73 -18.25 11.93
N VAL A 191 6.13 -19.45 11.96
CA VAL A 191 4.75 -19.66 12.39
C VAL A 191 4.75 -20.48 13.66
N VAL A 192 4.12 -19.94 14.71
CA VAL A 192 3.94 -20.63 16.00
C VAL A 192 2.45 -20.76 16.26
N GLU A 193 1.96 -21.97 16.42
CA GLU A 193 0.55 -22.31 16.61
C GLU A 193 0.10 -22.16 18.06
N GLN A 194 -1.19 -22.07 18.29
CA GLN A 194 -1.86 -22.10 19.61
C GLN A 194 -1.33 -21.04 20.59
N ARG A 195 -1.07 -19.81 20.13
CA ARG A 195 -0.54 -18.73 20.96
C ARG A 195 -1.61 -17.82 21.56
N HIS A 196 -2.83 -17.89 21.07
CA HIS A 196 -3.99 -17.12 21.53
C HIS A 196 -5.28 -17.85 21.14
N GLU A 197 -6.40 -17.41 21.68
CA GLU A 197 -7.72 -17.95 21.34
C GLU A 197 -8.04 -17.73 19.85
N PRO A 198 -8.34 -18.82 19.09
CA PRO A 198 -8.68 -18.71 17.68
C PRO A 198 -10.10 -18.16 17.50
N LEU A 199 -10.32 -17.30 16.51
CA LEU A 199 -11.65 -16.89 16.09
C LEU A 199 -12.32 -17.91 15.18
N ILE A 200 -11.52 -18.69 14.45
CA ILE A 200 -11.93 -19.69 13.48
C ILE A 200 -11.13 -20.96 13.72
N ASP A 201 -11.76 -22.11 13.61
CA ASP A 201 -11.06 -23.40 13.70
C ASP A 201 -10.12 -23.64 12.51
N CYS A 202 -9.03 -24.38 12.74
CA CYS A 202 -8.01 -24.62 11.74
C CYS A 202 -8.56 -25.31 10.48
N LYS A 203 -9.57 -26.17 10.61
CA LYS A 203 -10.19 -26.87 9.45
C LYS A 203 -10.92 -25.90 8.55
N SER A 204 -11.76 -25.03 9.12
CA SER A 204 -12.48 -23.99 8.38
C SER A 204 -11.51 -23.00 7.73
N PHE A 205 -10.44 -22.62 8.43
CA PHE A 205 -9.40 -21.77 7.87
C PHE A 205 -8.74 -22.41 6.65
N ALA A 206 -8.34 -23.69 6.73
CA ALA A 206 -7.74 -24.44 5.62
C ALA A 206 -8.69 -24.49 4.39
N ILE A 207 -9.99 -24.76 4.59
CA ILE A 207 -10.99 -24.77 3.53
C ILE A 207 -11.06 -23.41 2.81
N VAL A 208 -11.02 -22.30 3.58
CA VAL A 208 -11.01 -20.95 3.00
C VAL A 208 -9.74 -20.71 2.19
N GLN A 209 -8.54 -21.14 2.68
CA GLN A 209 -7.29 -21.03 1.93
C GLN A 209 -7.36 -21.77 0.58
N ASP A 210 -7.86 -22.98 0.56
CA ASP A 210 -7.98 -23.78 -0.67
C ASP A 210 -8.94 -23.14 -1.68
N LYS A 211 -10.07 -22.59 -1.19
CA LYS A 211 -11.02 -21.83 -2.03
C LYS A 211 -10.38 -20.54 -2.60
N LEU A 212 -9.54 -19.86 -1.85
CA LEU A 212 -8.83 -18.67 -2.32
C LEU A 212 -7.76 -19.01 -3.35
N LYS A 213 -7.01 -20.11 -3.16
CA LYS A 213 -6.00 -20.60 -4.13
C LYS A 213 -6.64 -21.01 -5.45
N SER A 214 -7.74 -21.74 -5.41
CA SER A 214 -8.45 -22.19 -6.62
C SER A 214 -8.98 -21.04 -7.49
N ARG A 215 -9.19 -19.87 -6.89
CA ARG A 215 -9.63 -18.64 -7.58
C ARG A 215 -8.49 -17.74 -8.08
N GLN A 216 -7.23 -18.06 -7.78
CA GLN A 216 -6.09 -17.31 -8.31
C GLN A 216 -5.97 -17.62 -9.81
N ARG A 217 -6.35 -16.66 -10.65
CA ARG A 217 -6.04 -16.70 -12.08
C ARG A 217 -4.55 -16.46 -12.25
N PRO A 218 -3.83 -17.22 -13.11
CA PRO A 218 -2.47 -16.89 -13.46
C PRO A 218 -2.42 -15.44 -13.96
N ARG A 219 -1.44 -14.67 -13.50
CA ARG A 219 -1.19 -13.35 -14.05
C ARG A 219 -0.87 -13.56 -15.53
N GLN A 220 -1.67 -13.00 -16.43
CA GLN A 220 -1.30 -12.89 -17.82
C GLN A 220 0.05 -12.17 -17.88
N ASN A 221 0.93 -12.64 -18.76
CA ASN A 221 2.28 -12.14 -18.99
C ASN A 221 2.36 -10.62 -18.76
N GLY A 222 3.36 -10.17 -18.04
CA GLY A 222 3.50 -8.82 -17.45
C GLY A 222 3.63 -7.67 -18.46
N GLU A 223 2.93 -7.70 -19.59
CA GLU A 223 2.83 -6.57 -20.49
C GLU A 223 1.98 -5.47 -19.86
N THR A 224 2.64 -4.37 -19.56
CA THR A 224 1.96 -3.15 -19.13
C THR A 224 1.32 -2.49 -20.34
N SER A 225 0.02 -2.25 -20.25
CA SER A 225 -0.69 -1.52 -21.31
C SER A 225 -0.13 -0.11 -21.48
N LEU A 226 -0.05 0.35 -22.71
CA LEU A 226 0.55 1.62 -23.14
C LEU A 226 -0.03 2.84 -22.37
N PHE A 227 -1.30 2.79 -22.04
CA PHE A 227 -2.00 3.88 -21.33
C PHE A 227 -2.20 3.59 -19.83
N ALA A 228 -1.50 2.61 -19.26
CA ALA A 228 -1.62 2.27 -17.85
C ALA A 228 -1.28 3.46 -16.94
N GLY A 229 -2.22 3.84 -16.08
CA GLY A 229 -2.05 4.98 -15.16
C GLY A 229 -2.29 6.36 -15.76
N LEU A 230 -2.30 6.51 -17.08
CA LEU A 230 -2.49 7.80 -17.77
C LEU A 230 -3.97 8.19 -17.87
N ILE A 231 -4.86 7.21 -18.05
CA ILE A 231 -6.29 7.47 -18.23
C ILE A 231 -6.98 7.56 -16.88
N LYS A 232 -7.70 8.65 -16.64
CA LYS A 232 -8.50 8.88 -15.44
C LYS A 232 -9.98 8.94 -15.79
N CYS A 233 -10.83 8.51 -14.86
CA CYS A 233 -12.27 8.66 -14.97
C CYS A 233 -12.68 10.12 -14.75
N GLY A 234 -13.46 10.69 -15.66
CA GLY A 234 -13.91 12.10 -15.57
C GLY A 234 -14.82 12.38 -14.38
N GLU A 235 -15.54 11.37 -13.86
CA GLU A 235 -16.46 11.50 -12.74
C GLU A 235 -15.75 11.28 -11.39
N CYS A 236 -15.05 10.17 -11.20
CA CYS A 236 -14.43 9.84 -9.90
C CYS A 236 -12.92 10.12 -9.82
N GLY A 237 -12.29 10.63 -10.87
CA GLY A 237 -10.86 10.95 -10.92
C GLY A 237 -9.89 9.75 -10.80
N LYS A 238 -10.40 8.52 -10.63
CA LYS A 238 -9.56 7.32 -10.48
C LYS A 238 -9.09 6.80 -11.83
N SER A 239 -7.92 6.15 -11.84
CA SER A 239 -7.39 5.53 -13.07
C SER A 239 -8.31 4.44 -13.59
N LEU A 240 -8.49 4.38 -14.92
CA LEU A 240 -9.12 3.27 -15.58
C LEU A 240 -8.16 2.07 -15.64
N THR A 241 -8.71 0.87 -15.61
CA THR A 241 -7.96 -0.38 -15.73
C THR A 241 -8.36 -1.13 -16.98
N ILE A 242 -7.36 -1.72 -17.65
CA ILE A 242 -7.60 -2.56 -18.82
C ILE A 242 -8.25 -3.87 -18.39
N ARG A 243 -9.22 -4.33 -19.16
CA ARG A 243 -9.93 -5.60 -18.99
C ARG A 243 -10.19 -6.20 -20.37
N THR A 244 -10.14 -7.53 -20.45
CA THR A 244 -10.59 -8.25 -21.64
C THR A 244 -12.04 -8.64 -21.47
N THR A 245 -12.88 -8.39 -22.46
CA THR A 245 -14.29 -8.81 -22.45
C THR A 245 -14.37 -10.33 -22.65
N HIS A 246 -15.38 -10.95 -22.03
CA HIS A 246 -15.65 -12.40 -22.16
C HIS A 246 -16.64 -12.70 -23.30
N ALA A 247 -16.71 -11.84 -24.34
CA ALA A 247 -17.54 -12.05 -25.52
C ALA A 247 -16.90 -13.08 -26.46
N LYS A 248 -17.67 -13.53 -27.47
CA LYS A 248 -17.17 -14.43 -28.57
C LYS A 248 -15.92 -13.88 -29.24
N HIS A 249 -15.81 -12.55 -29.32
CA HIS A 249 -14.61 -11.83 -29.77
C HIS A 249 -14.07 -11.02 -28.58
N PRO A 250 -13.00 -11.47 -27.90
CA PRO A 250 -12.45 -10.79 -26.75
C PRO A 250 -11.81 -9.46 -27.16
N GLN A 251 -12.34 -8.35 -26.63
CA GLN A 251 -11.83 -7.01 -26.85
C GLN A 251 -11.20 -6.48 -25.58
N GLN A 252 -10.15 -5.71 -25.72
CA GLN A 252 -9.54 -4.99 -24.60
C GLN A 252 -10.28 -3.68 -24.40
N ILE A 253 -10.74 -3.44 -23.18
CA ILE A 253 -11.44 -2.23 -22.78
C ILE A 253 -10.80 -1.62 -21.55
N TYR A 254 -10.74 -0.30 -21.49
CA TYR A 254 -10.49 0.42 -20.23
C TYR A 254 -11.81 0.64 -19.50
N ALA A 255 -11.87 0.29 -18.24
CA ALA A 255 -13.07 0.45 -17.43
C ALA A 255 -12.73 1.14 -16.10
N CYS A 256 -13.69 1.93 -15.59
CA CYS A 256 -13.54 2.61 -14.32
C CYS A 256 -13.35 1.61 -13.17
N LYS A 257 -12.25 1.79 -12.41
CA LYS A 257 -11.92 0.94 -11.28
C LYS A 257 -12.95 1.06 -10.16
N THR A 258 -13.45 2.28 -9.90
CA THR A 258 -14.45 2.55 -8.86
C THR A 258 -15.78 1.87 -9.19
N TYR A 259 -16.27 2.03 -10.43
CA TYR A 259 -17.47 1.31 -10.86
C TYR A 259 -17.31 -0.20 -10.77
N GLY A 260 -16.19 -0.74 -11.23
CA GLY A 260 -15.90 -2.18 -11.14
C GLY A 260 -15.81 -2.72 -9.73
N ALA A 261 -15.47 -1.87 -8.76
CA ALA A 261 -15.35 -2.24 -7.37
C ALA A 261 -16.64 -2.07 -6.58
N PHE A 262 -17.34 -0.96 -6.75
CA PHE A 262 -18.46 -0.51 -5.90
C PHE A 262 -19.80 -0.41 -6.64
N GLY A 263 -19.81 -0.56 -7.97
CA GLY A 263 -21.03 -0.50 -8.79
C GLY A 263 -21.52 0.93 -9.03
N LYS A 264 -22.82 1.06 -9.34
CA LYS A 264 -23.47 2.32 -9.74
C LYS A 264 -23.57 3.35 -8.61
N THR A 265 -23.44 2.94 -7.36
CA THR A 265 -23.58 3.82 -6.18
C THR A 265 -22.46 4.85 -6.07
N HIS A 266 -21.29 4.58 -6.65
CA HIS A 266 -20.10 5.42 -6.48
C HIS A 266 -19.54 6.00 -7.78
N CYS A 267 -19.96 5.49 -8.93
CA CYS A 267 -19.55 6.01 -10.24
C CYS A 267 -20.42 5.38 -11.33
N SER A 268 -20.66 6.09 -12.42
CA SER A 268 -21.32 5.52 -13.58
C SER A 268 -20.39 4.58 -14.39
N GLN A 269 -20.96 3.79 -15.30
CA GLN A 269 -20.19 2.84 -16.08
C GLN A 269 -19.40 3.54 -17.19
N HIS A 270 -18.16 3.92 -16.90
CA HIS A 270 -17.25 4.46 -17.91
C HIS A 270 -16.38 3.33 -18.45
N ARG A 271 -16.45 3.16 -19.77
CA ARG A 271 -15.61 2.21 -20.52
C ARG A 271 -15.24 2.80 -21.88
N VAL A 272 -14.03 2.51 -22.33
CA VAL A 272 -13.57 2.87 -23.68
C VAL A 272 -12.76 1.70 -24.24
N GLU A 273 -12.94 1.41 -25.52
CA GLU A 273 -12.17 0.36 -26.22
C GLU A 273 -10.73 0.80 -26.42
N TYR A 274 -9.80 -0.14 -26.28
CA TYR A 274 -8.37 0.12 -26.44
C TYR A 274 -8.05 0.66 -27.83
N ASP A 275 -8.58 0.04 -28.86
CA ASP A 275 -8.28 0.41 -30.26
C ASP A 275 -8.84 1.78 -30.64
N THR A 276 -10.02 2.11 -30.14
CA THR A 276 -10.64 3.43 -30.34
C THR A 276 -9.79 4.52 -29.67
N LEU A 277 -9.37 4.29 -28.42
CA LEU A 277 -8.51 5.21 -27.71
C LEU A 277 -7.14 5.37 -28.38
N TYR A 278 -6.53 4.25 -28.81
CA TYR A 278 -5.24 4.25 -29.49
C TYR A 278 -5.28 5.10 -30.77
N ARG A 279 -6.31 4.91 -31.61
CA ARG A 279 -6.50 5.69 -32.85
C ARG A 279 -6.69 7.19 -32.56
N LEU A 280 -7.49 7.54 -31.54
CA LEU A 280 -7.72 8.94 -31.17
C LEU A 280 -6.41 9.61 -30.73
N VAL A 281 -5.66 8.97 -29.84
CA VAL A 281 -4.37 9.51 -29.35
C VAL A 281 -3.35 9.59 -30.50
N LEU A 282 -3.25 8.56 -31.32
CA LEU A 282 -2.32 8.56 -32.46
C LEU A 282 -2.64 9.68 -33.49
N ASN A 283 -3.93 9.87 -33.80
CA ASN A 283 -4.35 10.94 -34.69
C ASN A 283 -4.02 12.32 -34.09
N LYS A 284 -4.25 12.50 -32.78
CA LYS A 284 -3.91 13.74 -32.11
C LYS A 284 -2.41 14.03 -32.10
N ILE A 285 -1.59 13.02 -31.87
CA ILE A 285 -0.12 13.12 -31.98
C ILE A 285 0.29 13.51 -33.40
N ARG A 286 -0.32 12.90 -34.42
CA ARG A 286 -0.04 13.23 -35.83
C ARG A 286 -0.44 14.66 -36.20
N GLU A 287 -1.59 15.13 -35.70
CA GLU A 287 -2.02 16.53 -35.87
C GLU A 287 -1.03 17.49 -35.22
N CYS A 288 -0.65 17.24 -33.96
CA CYS A 288 0.33 18.04 -33.25
C CYS A 288 1.70 18.05 -33.94
N ALA A 289 2.15 16.89 -34.45
CA ALA A 289 3.39 16.80 -35.20
C ALA A 289 3.35 17.57 -36.52
N LYS A 290 2.24 17.51 -37.27
CA LYS A 290 2.05 18.32 -38.49
C LYS A 290 2.04 19.82 -38.16
N ALA A 291 1.33 20.23 -37.11
CA ALA A 291 1.28 21.61 -36.69
C ALA A 291 2.66 22.12 -36.19
N ALA A 292 3.44 21.27 -35.50
CA ALA A 292 4.80 21.60 -35.06
C ALA A 292 5.79 21.78 -36.23
N LEU A 293 5.57 21.08 -37.35
CA LEU A 293 6.37 21.23 -38.56
C LEU A 293 6.05 22.50 -39.35
N THR A 294 4.82 23.04 -39.18
CA THR A 294 4.36 24.25 -39.88
C THR A 294 4.56 25.53 -39.07
N ASP A 295 4.46 25.47 -37.73
CA ASP A 295 4.51 26.65 -36.85
C ASP A 295 5.16 26.35 -35.50
N GLY A 296 6.39 25.87 -35.51
CA GLY A 296 7.10 25.38 -34.31
C GLY A 296 7.22 26.40 -33.16
N GLU A 297 7.43 27.68 -33.49
CA GLU A 297 7.58 28.75 -32.47
C GLU A 297 6.26 29.16 -31.80
N ALA A 298 5.16 29.17 -32.53
CA ALA A 298 3.82 29.52 -32.00
C ALA A 298 3.26 28.41 -31.08
N ILE A 299 3.64 27.16 -31.30
CA ILE A 299 3.21 26.02 -30.48
C ILE A 299 4.04 25.90 -29.22
N ALA A 300 5.35 26.18 -29.27
CA ALA A 300 6.21 26.23 -28.08
C ALA A 300 5.69 27.28 -27.08
N GLY A 301 5.29 28.46 -27.56
CA GLY A 301 4.69 29.52 -26.72
C GLY A 301 3.33 29.14 -26.10
N LYS A 302 2.49 28.39 -26.82
CA LYS A 302 1.19 27.90 -26.27
C LYS A 302 1.39 26.79 -25.24
N LEU A 303 2.36 25.89 -25.42
CA LEU A 303 2.64 24.83 -24.47
C LEU A 303 3.25 25.34 -23.17
N THR A 304 4.17 26.31 -23.25
CA THR A 304 4.73 26.97 -22.05
C THR A 304 3.66 27.69 -21.25
N ASN A 305 2.77 28.45 -21.90
CA ASN A 305 1.67 29.15 -21.22
C ASN A 305 0.66 28.19 -20.55
N THR A 306 0.41 27.02 -21.15
CA THR A 306 -0.49 26.01 -20.57
C THR A 306 0.13 25.33 -19.36
N CYS A 307 1.44 24.99 -19.42
CA CYS A 307 2.17 24.42 -18.28
C CYS A 307 2.30 25.40 -17.10
N GLU A 308 2.49 26.69 -17.39
CA GLU A 308 2.57 27.73 -16.35
C GLU A 308 1.20 27.97 -15.70
N ALA A 309 0.10 27.93 -16.45
CA ALA A 309 -1.26 28.05 -15.93
C ALA A 309 -1.64 26.84 -15.04
N GLU A 310 -1.27 25.63 -15.44
CA GLU A 310 -1.49 24.41 -14.64
C GLU A 310 -0.65 24.40 -13.36
N GLN A 311 0.61 24.84 -13.41
CA GLN A 311 1.48 24.98 -12.23
C GLN A 311 0.99 26.07 -11.27
N LYS A 312 0.43 27.16 -11.80
CA LYS A 312 -0.14 28.23 -10.99
C LYS A 312 -1.42 27.77 -10.27
N GLY A 313 -2.31 27.06 -10.97
CA GLY A 313 -3.50 26.46 -10.36
C GLY A 313 -3.20 25.37 -9.33
N GLN A 314 -2.08 24.63 -9.47
CA GLN A 314 -1.63 23.67 -8.46
C GLN A 314 -1.00 24.33 -7.22
N ARG A 315 -0.38 25.51 -7.37
CA ARG A 315 0.18 26.29 -6.24
C ARG A 315 -0.91 27.05 -5.46
N GLU A 316 -2.00 27.42 -6.10
CA GLU A 316 -3.15 28.10 -5.43
C GLU A 316 -4.08 27.10 -4.73
N ALA A 317 -3.94 25.80 -5.00
CA ALA A 317 -4.72 24.71 -4.39
C ALA A 317 -4.00 23.99 -3.22
N LEU A 318 -2.79 24.43 -2.86
CA LEU A 318 -2.00 23.98 -1.69
C LEU A 318 -2.02 25.04 -0.61
#